data_8e773ab41c2825f59d1c48a16c3d363f
#
_entry.id   8e773ab41c2825f59d1c48a16c3d363f
#
_cell.length_a   1.000
_cell.length_b   1.000
_cell.length_c   1.000
_cell.angle_alpha   90.00
_cell.angle_beta   90.00
_cell.angle_gamma   90.00
#
_symmetry.space_group_name_H-M   'P 1'
#
loop_
_entity.id
_entity.type
_entity.pdbx_description
1 polymer ?
#
loop_
_entity_poly.entity_id
_entity_poly.type
_entity_poly.pdbx_seq_one_letter_code
_entity_poly.pdbx_strand_id
1 'polypeptide(L)'
;MILGVFLMYISSNEDQLTIEDFFMPFGGKLLKTNRWVKLASMMPWEHIEQIYMESFQSERGRPATSSRIAFGAIFIKENDSLTDESTVAAIAENPYMQYFLGLTAFQAEPLFDSSMMVHFRKRFPVEEVAKINEYICTGVWPEQQRNVDRNDAQDENPQDNHPNPPDANVQEKSAQSGKKNKNTSKKKLKKEKKQKKNRGKLMMDATVAPADIKYPTDIDLLNKSREHLETAVDILWEEVPHKGHKLPYSPKAARKSYLSLAKSKKWTEKKCTAAIGDQLRCIEQAAKRLEELKSLVTDYEKRFPTWLQRRLEVIPLVYAQQKQMYDSHTHACENRIVSLEQPHVRPIQRGKRPNPTEFGQKLHLSVVDGFTFLEQTCWSNFNEGCDLTAVVEDYYRKFGCYPEAVLADKIYQTRANRAFCKERGIRLTGPALGRPKTGEADRKQKWQMYKDACDRNAVEGRNGNAKRRFGLDLIAARLDETAKTEAALILLAMNAAHALARWLLRFFSGKSFLADFMATRGKHYVFSVGPIYHAIFIFNLLFMSITTKKRASKLCTFSNADFCEKRSKYRDSTYFLCFLTV
;
A
#
# COMPACT_ATOMS: atom_id res chain seq x y z
N MET A 1 20.15 -29.21 37.66
CA MET A 1 19.86 -27.79 37.43
C MET A 1 19.68 -27.64 35.92
N ILE A 2 18.44 -27.77 35.44
CA ILE A 2 18.09 -27.70 34.00
C ILE A 2 18.06 -26.21 33.68
N LEU A 3 19.06 -25.71 32.95
CA LEU A 3 19.03 -24.38 32.37
C LEU A 3 17.94 -24.36 31.30
N GLY A 4 16.77 -23.84 31.66
CA GLY A 4 15.71 -23.55 30.69
C GLY A 4 16.23 -22.52 29.68
N VAL A 5 16.33 -22.91 28.44
CA VAL A 5 16.54 -21.99 27.32
C VAL A 5 15.27 -21.15 27.24
N PHE A 6 15.32 -19.91 27.71
CA PHE A 6 14.24 -18.97 27.53
C PHE A 6 14.26 -18.53 26.04
N LEU A 7 13.37 -19.10 25.25
CA LEU A 7 13.10 -18.62 23.92
C LEU A 7 12.61 -17.16 24.01
N MET A 8 13.10 -16.28 23.13
CA MET A 8 12.73 -14.87 23.11
C MET A 8 11.24 -14.68 22.76
N TYR A 9 10.68 -15.61 22.03
CA TYR A 9 9.25 -15.67 21.73
C TYR A 9 8.71 -17.05 22.12
N ILE A 10 7.63 -17.02 22.91
CA ILE A 10 6.85 -18.21 23.25
C ILE A 10 5.55 -18.10 22.46
N SER A 11 5.31 -19.06 21.57
CA SER A 11 4.05 -19.13 20.81
C SER A 11 2.87 -19.22 21.78
N SER A 12 1.89 -18.38 21.62
CA SER A 12 0.61 -18.50 22.30
C SER A 12 -0.30 -19.36 21.44
N ASN A 13 -0.25 -20.68 21.62
CA ASN A 13 -1.21 -21.62 21.01
C ASN A 13 -2.63 -21.47 21.58
N GLU A 14 -2.96 -20.32 22.14
CA GLU A 14 -4.29 -20.07 22.65
C GLU A 14 -5.23 -19.79 21.47
N ASP A 15 -6.22 -20.64 21.30
CA ASP A 15 -7.36 -20.44 20.42
C ASP A 15 -7.93 -19.03 20.64
N GLN A 16 -8.41 -18.42 19.56
CA GLN A 16 -9.07 -17.13 19.67
C GLN A 16 -10.22 -17.26 20.67
N LEU A 17 -10.13 -16.51 21.77
CA LEU A 17 -11.18 -16.44 22.77
C LEU A 17 -12.53 -16.19 22.13
N THR A 18 -13.55 -16.89 22.59
CA THR A 18 -14.90 -16.56 22.19
C THR A 18 -15.26 -15.19 22.75
N ILE A 19 -16.17 -14.49 22.08
CA ILE A 19 -16.63 -13.17 22.54
C ILE A 19 -17.28 -13.25 23.93
N GLU A 20 -17.70 -14.45 24.35
CA GLU A 20 -18.36 -14.74 25.62
C GLU A 20 -17.36 -14.86 26.77
N ASP A 21 -16.10 -15.19 26.45
CA ASP A 21 -15.01 -15.37 27.40
C ASP A 21 -14.29 -14.07 27.76
N PHE A 22 -14.58 -12.97 27.04
CA PHE A 22 -13.96 -11.68 27.34
C PHE A 22 -14.58 -11.02 28.56
N PHE A 23 -13.78 -10.84 29.61
CA PHE A 23 -14.22 -10.22 30.86
C PHE A 23 -14.26 -8.70 30.76
N MET A 24 -15.48 -8.14 30.84
CA MET A 24 -15.72 -6.70 30.81
C MET A 24 -15.93 -6.13 32.22
N PRO A 25 -15.50 -4.90 32.50
CA PRO A 25 -15.87 -4.22 33.73
C PRO A 25 -17.39 -4.04 33.81
N PHE A 26 -17.93 -4.01 35.00
CA PHE A 26 -19.36 -3.84 35.28
C PHE A 26 -20.30 -4.92 34.70
N GLY A 27 -19.76 -6.11 34.37
CA GLY A 27 -20.57 -7.26 33.90
C GLY A 27 -21.14 -7.10 32.48
N GLY A 28 -20.63 -6.16 31.68
CA GLY A 28 -21.03 -5.98 30.29
C GLY A 28 -20.59 -7.13 29.39
N LYS A 29 -21.18 -7.20 28.18
CA LYS A 29 -20.79 -8.16 27.11
C LYS A 29 -20.48 -7.43 25.83
N LEU A 30 -19.48 -7.93 25.09
CA LEU A 30 -19.14 -7.41 23.78
C LEU A 30 -20.24 -7.72 22.75
N LEU A 31 -20.49 -6.79 21.84
CA LEU A 31 -21.47 -6.96 20.76
C LEU A 31 -20.82 -7.70 19.58
N LYS A 32 -21.38 -8.84 19.18
CA LYS A 32 -20.95 -9.64 18.02
C LYS A 32 -20.96 -8.86 16.69
N THR A 33 -21.73 -7.78 16.60
CA THR A 33 -21.84 -6.93 15.41
C THR A 33 -20.78 -5.84 15.33
N ASN A 34 -19.98 -5.62 16.40
CA ASN A 34 -18.95 -4.60 16.40
C ASN A 34 -17.88 -4.87 15.34
N ARG A 35 -17.40 -3.79 14.69
CA ARG A 35 -16.40 -3.87 13.62
C ARG A 35 -15.10 -4.59 14.04
N TRP A 36 -14.60 -4.35 15.24
CA TRP A 36 -13.37 -4.96 15.74
C TRP A 36 -13.51 -6.46 15.98
N VAL A 37 -14.68 -6.91 16.45
CA VAL A 37 -14.99 -8.34 16.59
C VAL A 37 -14.99 -9.03 15.22
N LYS A 38 -15.56 -8.40 14.21
CA LYS A 38 -15.56 -8.93 12.84
C LYS A 38 -14.18 -8.91 12.22
N LEU A 39 -13.43 -7.82 12.38
CA LEU A 39 -12.03 -7.72 11.90
C LEU A 39 -11.16 -8.80 12.56
N ALA A 40 -11.34 -9.08 13.85
CA ALA A 40 -10.61 -10.15 14.53
C ALA A 40 -10.79 -11.52 13.87
N SER A 41 -12.02 -11.84 13.43
CA SER A 41 -12.30 -13.11 12.73
C SER A 41 -11.86 -13.15 11.26
N MET A 42 -11.46 -12.02 10.68
CA MET A 42 -11.00 -11.93 9.30
C MET A 42 -9.48 -12.01 9.17
N MET A 43 -8.74 -11.76 10.27
CA MET A 43 -7.26 -11.75 10.24
C MET A 43 -6.70 -13.18 10.30
N PRO A 44 -5.65 -13.48 9.50
CA PRO A 44 -4.96 -14.78 9.53
C PRO A 44 -3.93 -14.83 10.67
N TRP A 45 -4.41 -14.89 11.93
CA TRP A 45 -3.54 -14.74 13.10
C TRP A 45 -2.41 -15.76 13.16
N GLU A 46 -2.64 -17.02 12.76
CA GLU A 46 -1.62 -18.07 12.71
C GLU A 46 -0.45 -17.69 11.79
N HIS A 47 -0.75 -17.19 10.60
CA HIS A 47 0.29 -16.75 9.65
C HIS A 47 1.00 -15.47 10.14
N ILE A 48 0.26 -14.56 10.78
CA ILE A 48 0.83 -13.34 11.39
C ILE A 48 1.80 -13.73 12.50
N GLU A 49 1.46 -14.72 13.32
CA GLU A 49 2.34 -15.24 14.37
C GLU A 49 3.61 -15.85 13.78
N GLN A 50 3.48 -16.67 12.73
CA GLN A 50 4.61 -17.27 12.05
C GLN A 50 5.59 -16.20 11.51
N ILE A 51 5.08 -15.18 10.79
CA ILE A 51 5.87 -14.05 10.29
C ILE A 51 6.61 -13.36 11.44
N TYR A 52 5.90 -13.12 12.55
CA TYR A 52 6.47 -12.46 13.72
C TYR A 52 7.57 -13.28 14.36
N MET A 53 7.39 -14.59 14.52
CA MET A 53 8.40 -15.52 15.05
C MET A 53 9.67 -15.52 14.20
N GLU A 54 9.53 -15.63 12.88
CA GLU A 54 10.66 -15.62 11.93
C GLU A 54 11.47 -14.31 11.97
N SER A 55 10.86 -13.22 12.44
CA SER A 55 11.54 -11.93 12.57
C SER A 55 12.57 -11.85 13.72
N PHE A 56 12.63 -12.84 14.59
CA PHE A 56 13.59 -12.87 15.72
C PHE A 56 14.85 -13.65 15.34
N GLN A 57 16.00 -12.99 15.43
CA GLN A 57 17.31 -13.58 15.12
C GLN A 57 18.02 -14.19 16.33
N SER A 58 17.57 -13.90 17.55
CA SER A 58 18.20 -14.32 18.81
C SER A 58 17.22 -15.11 19.67
N GLU A 59 17.69 -16.20 20.23
CA GLU A 59 16.92 -17.01 21.18
C GLU A 59 16.98 -16.47 22.62
N ARG A 60 17.84 -15.46 22.88
CA ARG A 60 18.07 -14.90 24.23
C ARG A 60 17.62 -13.45 24.28
N GLY A 61 16.92 -13.09 25.34
CA GLY A 61 16.49 -11.71 25.60
C GLY A 61 15.26 -11.61 26.50
N ARG A 62 14.76 -10.40 26.67
CA ARG A 62 13.46 -10.16 27.33
C ARG A 62 12.35 -10.80 26.48
N PRO A 63 11.35 -11.47 27.09
CA PRO A 63 10.21 -12.00 26.36
C PRO A 63 9.55 -10.94 25.47
N ALA A 64 9.29 -11.30 24.22
CA ALA A 64 8.67 -10.42 23.27
C ALA A 64 7.17 -10.26 23.56
N THR A 65 6.62 -9.12 23.20
CA THR A 65 5.16 -8.89 23.16
C THR A 65 4.52 -9.87 22.17
N SER A 66 3.28 -10.31 22.40
CA SER A 66 2.61 -11.25 21.50
C SER A 66 2.49 -10.67 20.08
N SER A 67 2.53 -11.54 19.07
CA SER A 67 2.37 -11.19 17.65
C SER A 67 1.07 -10.44 17.40
N ARG A 68 0.02 -10.87 18.07
CA ARG A 68 -1.32 -10.30 17.93
C ARG A 68 -1.41 -8.87 18.48
N ILE A 69 -0.75 -8.58 19.60
CA ILE A 69 -0.63 -7.20 20.11
C ILE A 69 0.22 -6.36 19.16
N ALA A 70 1.38 -6.88 18.72
CA ALA A 70 2.30 -6.15 17.87
C ALA A 70 1.66 -5.79 16.50
N PHE A 71 1.11 -6.77 15.79
CA PHE A 71 0.45 -6.54 14.50
C PHE A 71 -0.86 -5.78 14.66
N GLY A 72 -1.68 -6.18 15.63
CA GLY A 72 -2.97 -5.54 15.86
C GLY A 72 -2.86 -4.06 16.19
N ALA A 73 -1.83 -3.65 16.96
CA ALA A 73 -1.61 -2.24 17.28
C ALA A 73 -1.25 -1.41 16.04
N ILE A 74 -0.33 -1.88 15.19
CA ILE A 74 0.01 -1.18 13.94
C ILE A 74 -1.17 -1.16 12.95
N PHE A 75 -1.99 -2.22 12.93
CA PHE A 75 -3.22 -2.24 12.13
C PHE A 75 -4.28 -1.24 12.64
N ILE A 76 -4.51 -1.16 13.96
CA ILE A 76 -5.44 -0.20 14.59
C ILE A 76 -5.03 1.23 14.23
N LYS A 77 -3.73 1.54 14.34
CA LYS A 77 -3.17 2.84 13.98
C LYS A 77 -3.61 3.27 12.57
N GLU A 78 -3.38 2.42 11.57
CA GLU A 78 -3.67 2.77 10.18
C GLU A 78 -5.17 2.73 9.87
N ASN A 79 -5.93 1.83 10.51
CA ASN A 79 -7.38 1.74 10.30
C ASN A 79 -8.13 2.99 10.80
N ASP A 80 -7.67 3.57 11.90
CA ASP A 80 -8.29 4.75 12.51
C ASP A 80 -7.44 6.03 12.32
N SER A 81 -6.34 5.97 11.54
CA SER A 81 -5.43 7.08 11.21
C SER A 81 -4.93 7.82 12.45
N LEU A 82 -4.43 7.08 13.42
CA LEU A 82 -3.95 7.58 14.71
C LEU A 82 -2.44 7.83 14.69
N THR A 83 -1.94 8.61 15.67
CA THR A 83 -0.51 8.64 16.02
C THR A 83 -0.14 7.44 16.87
N ASP A 84 1.16 7.15 17.07
CA ASP A 84 1.62 6.05 17.91
C ASP A 84 1.11 6.21 19.36
N GLU A 85 1.18 7.41 19.93
CA GLU A 85 0.67 7.75 21.28
C GLU A 85 -0.85 7.63 21.36
N SER A 86 -1.57 8.18 20.38
CA SER A 86 -3.03 8.10 20.32
C SER A 86 -3.52 6.67 20.15
N THR A 87 -2.75 5.80 19.48
CA THR A 87 -3.08 4.38 19.34
C THR A 87 -3.04 3.66 20.69
N VAL A 88 -1.97 3.89 21.46
CA VAL A 88 -1.84 3.30 22.80
C VAL A 88 -2.98 3.74 23.72
N ALA A 89 -3.30 5.04 23.72
CA ALA A 89 -4.43 5.60 24.49
C ALA A 89 -5.78 4.99 24.04
N ALA A 90 -6.05 4.95 22.73
CA ALA A 90 -7.29 4.39 22.20
C ALA A 90 -7.46 2.89 22.55
N ILE A 91 -6.38 2.12 22.55
CA ILE A 91 -6.38 0.70 22.96
C ILE A 91 -6.73 0.58 24.44
N ALA A 92 -6.14 1.41 25.31
CA ALA A 92 -6.41 1.38 26.75
C ALA A 92 -7.88 1.72 27.09
N GLU A 93 -8.52 2.57 26.29
CA GLU A 93 -9.91 3.00 26.49
C GLU A 93 -10.95 2.06 25.86
N ASN A 94 -10.59 1.26 24.86
CA ASN A 94 -11.55 0.53 24.01
C ASN A 94 -11.47 -0.98 24.18
N PRO A 95 -12.44 -1.61 24.88
CA PRO A 95 -12.45 -3.05 25.10
C PRO A 95 -12.57 -3.88 23.80
N TYR A 96 -13.16 -3.32 22.74
CA TYR A 96 -13.23 -4.00 21.44
C TYR A 96 -11.88 -4.04 20.72
N MET A 97 -11.07 -2.99 20.85
CA MET A 97 -9.70 -3.01 20.37
C MET A 97 -8.85 -4.02 21.16
N GLN A 98 -9.04 -4.09 22.47
CA GLN A 98 -8.35 -5.07 23.31
C GLN A 98 -8.76 -6.51 22.96
N TYR A 99 -10.03 -6.77 22.69
CA TYR A 99 -10.48 -8.07 22.17
C TYR A 99 -9.82 -8.39 20.80
N PHE A 100 -9.73 -7.41 19.90
CA PHE A 100 -9.04 -7.57 18.62
C PHE A 100 -7.56 -7.96 18.82
N LEU A 101 -6.90 -7.39 19.84
CA LEU A 101 -5.53 -7.72 20.24
C LEU A 101 -5.40 -9.07 20.99
N GLY A 102 -6.48 -9.79 21.24
CA GLY A 102 -6.47 -11.09 21.89
C GLY A 102 -6.39 -11.06 23.40
N LEU A 103 -6.70 -9.94 24.05
CA LEU A 103 -6.78 -9.90 25.51
C LEU A 103 -7.99 -10.69 25.99
N THR A 104 -7.86 -11.32 27.17
CA THR A 104 -8.91 -12.09 27.85
C THR A 104 -9.82 -11.23 28.72
N ALA A 105 -9.33 -10.03 29.10
CA ALA A 105 -10.06 -9.11 29.96
C ALA A 105 -9.68 -7.67 29.66
N PHE A 106 -10.58 -6.74 29.97
CA PHE A 106 -10.33 -5.32 29.86
C PHE A 106 -9.23 -4.88 30.82
N GLN A 107 -8.26 -4.11 30.31
CA GLN A 107 -7.17 -3.49 31.05
C GLN A 107 -7.17 -1.98 30.80
N ALA A 108 -7.27 -1.18 31.87
CA ALA A 108 -7.25 0.28 31.76
C ALA A 108 -5.83 0.87 31.59
N GLU A 109 -4.82 0.10 31.95
CA GLU A 109 -3.41 0.52 31.81
C GLU A 109 -2.92 0.32 30.36
N PRO A 110 -2.02 1.18 29.86
CA PRO A 110 -1.39 1.00 28.57
C PRO A 110 -0.64 -0.35 28.48
N LEU A 111 -0.88 -1.12 27.42
CA LEU A 111 -0.26 -2.45 27.24
C LEU A 111 1.23 -2.38 26.93
N PHE A 112 1.68 -1.28 26.35
CA PHE A 112 3.07 -1.03 25.92
C PHE A 112 3.32 0.46 25.75
N ASP A 113 4.59 0.85 25.73
CA ASP A 113 5.02 2.22 25.44
C ASP A 113 4.92 2.52 23.93
N SER A 114 4.52 3.73 23.55
CA SER A 114 4.33 4.13 22.15
C SER A 114 5.59 3.95 21.28
N SER A 115 6.79 4.04 21.88
CA SER A 115 8.05 3.77 21.17
C SER A 115 8.17 2.35 20.63
N MET A 116 7.44 1.38 21.21
CA MET A 116 7.39 -0.01 20.72
C MET A 116 6.77 -0.12 19.33
N MET A 117 5.93 0.82 18.92
CA MET A 117 5.30 0.82 17.59
C MET A 117 6.33 0.82 16.45
N VAL A 118 7.48 1.47 16.64
CA VAL A 118 8.60 1.44 15.68
C VAL A 118 9.18 0.04 15.56
N HIS A 119 9.33 -0.67 16.70
CA HIS A 119 9.83 -2.03 16.72
C HIS A 119 8.82 -3.01 16.11
N PHE A 120 7.54 -2.84 16.37
CA PHE A 120 6.48 -3.65 15.75
C PHE A 120 6.49 -3.50 14.22
N ARG A 121 6.54 -2.28 13.67
CA ARG A 121 6.63 -2.05 12.22
C ARG A 121 7.83 -2.74 11.57
N LYS A 122 8.98 -2.79 12.22
CA LYS A 122 10.18 -3.48 11.71
C LYS A 122 10.03 -4.99 11.62
N ARG A 123 9.13 -5.59 12.39
CA ARG A 123 8.89 -7.04 12.41
C ARG A 123 8.03 -7.54 11.26
N PHE A 124 7.36 -6.64 10.55
CA PHE A 124 6.47 -6.98 9.45
C PHE A 124 6.95 -6.30 8.16
N PRO A 125 7.84 -6.94 7.38
CA PRO A 125 8.28 -6.43 6.07
C PRO A 125 7.10 -6.20 5.12
N VAL A 126 7.29 -5.32 4.14
CA VAL A 126 6.23 -4.94 3.18
C VAL A 126 5.69 -6.14 2.42
N GLU A 127 6.55 -7.11 2.08
CA GLU A 127 6.20 -8.34 1.37
C GLU A 127 5.23 -9.20 2.18
N GLU A 128 5.47 -9.33 3.49
CA GLU A 128 4.62 -10.11 4.38
C GLU A 128 3.27 -9.42 4.62
N VAL A 129 3.26 -8.10 4.78
CA VAL A 129 2.00 -7.33 4.84
C VAL A 129 1.20 -7.47 3.55
N ALA A 130 1.87 -7.52 2.39
CA ALA A 130 1.22 -7.76 1.10
C ALA A 130 0.56 -9.15 1.03
N LYS A 131 1.17 -10.20 1.59
CA LYS A 131 0.55 -11.55 1.70
C LYS A 131 -0.69 -11.55 2.59
N ILE A 132 -0.62 -10.88 3.76
CA ILE A 132 -1.78 -10.70 4.63
C ILE A 132 -2.91 -9.96 3.90
N ASN A 133 -2.57 -8.91 3.15
CA ASN A 133 -3.52 -8.17 2.33
C ASN A 133 -4.15 -9.05 1.25
N GLU A 134 -3.36 -9.89 0.57
CA GLU A 134 -3.85 -10.83 -0.44
C GLU A 134 -4.84 -11.83 0.18
N TYR A 135 -4.53 -12.37 1.36
CA TYR A 135 -5.46 -13.24 2.10
C TYR A 135 -6.79 -12.55 2.43
N ILE A 136 -6.77 -11.31 2.92
CA ILE A 136 -8.00 -10.54 3.21
C ILE A 136 -8.85 -10.34 1.93
N CYS A 137 -8.20 -10.21 0.77
CA CYS A 137 -8.87 -9.97 -0.50
C CYS A 137 -9.42 -11.25 -1.15
N THR A 138 -8.68 -12.37 -1.06
CA THR A 138 -8.96 -13.63 -1.77
C THR A 138 -9.55 -14.71 -0.87
N GLY A 139 -9.29 -14.67 0.43
CA GLY A 139 -9.64 -15.70 1.41
C GLY A 139 -8.69 -16.92 1.38
N VAL A 140 -7.60 -16.87 0.61
CA VAL A 140 -6.64 -17.98 0.47
C VAL A 140 -5.23 -17.45 0.67
N TRP A 141 -4.41 -18.20 1.43
CA TRP A 141 -3.00 -17.81 1.64
C TRP A 141 -2.16 -18.07 0.38
N PRO A 142 -1.25 -17.16 -0.02
CA PRO A 142 -0.54 -17.22 -1.30
C PRO A 142 0.24 -18.51 -1.58
N GLU A 143 0.87 -19.10 -0.57
CA GLU A 143 1.61 -20.36 -0.71
C GLU A 143 0.70 -21.57 -0.97
N GLN A 144 -0.51 -21.56 -0.41
CA GLN A 144 -1.50 -22.64 -0.64
C GLN A 144 -2.02 -22.64 -2.08
N GLN A 145 -2.12 -21.48 -2.72
CA GLN A 145 -2.52 -21.38 -4.13
C GLN A 145 -1.51 -22.06 -5.06
N ARG A 146 -0.20 -21.93 -4.78
CA ARG A 146 0.87 -22.57 -5.57
C ARG A 146 0.82 -24.10 -5.50
N ASN A 147 0.35 -24.66 -4.40
CA ASN A 147 0.28 -26.12 -4.22
C ASN A 147 -0.93 -26.73 -4.92
N VAL A 148 -2.05 -26.02 -5.05
CA VAL A 148 -3.21 -26.46 -5.82
C VAL A 148 -2.84 -26.58 -7.31
N ASP A 149 -2.14 -25.58 -7.87
CA ASP A 149 -1.69 -25.62 -9.27
C ASP A 149 -0.63 -26.70 -9.56
N ARG A 150 0.20 -27.07 -8.55
CA ARG A 150 1.18 -28.18 -8.67
C ARG A 150 0.53 -29.57 -8.58
N ASN A 151 -0.48 -29.73 -7.76
CA ASN A 151 -1.20 -31.01 -7.63
C ASN A 151 -2.05 -31.29 -8.88
N ASP A 152 -2.66 -30.26 -9.48
CA ASP A 152 -3.35 -30.38 -10.77
C ASP A 152 -2.38 -30.73 -11.94
N ALA A 153 -1.07 -30.49 -11.78
CA ALA A 153 -0.03 -30.80 -12.76
C ALA A 153 0.67 -32.16 -12.52
N GLN A 154 0.51 -32.77 -11.32
CA GLN A 154 1.16 -34.02 -10.96
C GLN A 154 0.29 -35.29 -11.15
N ASP A 155 -1.01 -35.13 -11.37
CA ASP A 155 -1.91 -36.26 -11.66
C ASP A 155 -1.83 -36.77 -13.10
N GLU A 156 -0.87 -36.31 -13.89
CA GLU A 156 -0.59 -36.79 -15.25
C GLU A 156 0.81 -37.42 -15.37
N ASN A 157 1.07 -38.52 -14.67
CA ASN A 157 2.23 -39.36 -15.00
C ASN A 157 1.85 -40.82 -15.04
N PRO A 158 1.63 -41.42 -16.24
CA PRO A 158 1.54 -42.85 -16.37
C PRO A 158 2.96 -43.46 -16.27
N GLN A 159 3.10 -44.41 -15.38
CA GLN A 159 4.28 -45.25 -15.21
C GLN A 159 4.72 -45.88 -16.54
N ASP A 160 5.88 -45.48 -17.03
CA ASP A 160 6.61 -46.23 -18.06
C ASP A 160 7.50 -47.29 -17.42
N ASN A 161 7.05 -48.55 -17.55
CA ASN A 161 7.88 -49.73 -17.34
C ASN A 161 8.75 -49.95 -18.57
N HIS A 162 10.05 -49.75 -18.44
CA HIS A 162 11.04 -50.30 -19.37
C HIS A 162 11.24 -51.80 -19.13
N PRO A 163 11.43 -52.61 -20.22
CA PRO A 163 12.69 -53.34 -20.34
C PRO A 163 13.36 -53.19 -21.71
N ASN A 164 14.68 -53.29 -21.68
CA ASN A 164 15.68 -53.20 -22.73
C ASN A 164 15.59 -54.26 -23.84
N PRO A 165 16.30 -54.04 -24.97
CA PRO A 165 16.15 -54.77 -26.22
C PRO A 165 17.06 -56.01 -26.37
N PRO A 166 16.86 -56.86 -27.40
CA PRO A 166 17.89 -57.00 -28.41
C PRO A 166 17.44 -57.23 -29.86
N ASP A 167 18.28 -56.73 -30.74
CA ASP A 167 18.71 -57.19 -32.05
C ASP A 167 17.79 -57.71 -33.16
N ALA A 168 17.96 -57.01 -34.27
CA ALA A 168 18.26 -57.47 -35.64
C ALA A 168 17.22 -58.19 -36.49
N ASN A 169 16.99 -57.56 -37.59
CA ASN A 169 16.95 -58.07 -38.96
C ASN A 169 15.64 -58.54 -39.63
N VAL A 170 15.43 -57.99 -40.83
CA VAL A 170 15.02 -58.55 -42.10
C VAL A 170 13.54 -58.59 -42.55
N GLN A 171 13.35 -57.80 -43.63
CA GLN A 171 12.52 -58.01 -44.84
C GLN A 171 10.99 -57.80 -44.86
N GLU A 172 10.70 -56.87 -45.73
CA GLU A 172 9.60 -56.71 -46.69
C GLU A 172 8.51 -57.81 -46.78
N LYS A 173 7.25 -57.39 -46.84
CA LYS A 173 6.34 -57.50 -48.02
C LYS A 173 4.91 -57.03 -47.74
N SER A 174 4.54 -56.14 -48.61
CA SER A 174 3.27 -56.02 -49.36
C SER A 174 1.89 -56.14 -48.68
N ALA A 175 1.13 -55.09 -48.87
CA ALA A 175 -0.20 -54.99 -49.47
C ALA A 175 -1.48 -55.26 -48.63
N GLN A 176 -2.30 -54.28 -48.74
CA GLN A 176 -3.75 -54.26 -48.88
C GLN A 176 -4.68 -54.10 -47.63
N SER A 177 -5.36 -53.00 -47.75
CA SER A 177 -6.78 -52.76 -47.46
C SER A 177 -7.25 -52.72 -46.00
N GLY A 178 -7.81 -51.56 -45.68
CA GLY A 178 -8.61 -51.41 -44.46
C GLY A 178 -8.92 -49.95 -44.11
N LYS A 179 -9.68 -49.24 -44.95
CA LYS A 179 -10.37 -48.04 -44.53
C LYS A 179 -11.29 -48.36 -43.36
N LYS A 180 -11.03 -47.81 -42.18
CA LYS A 180 -12.00 -47.33 -41.19
C LYS A 180 -11.27 -47.08 -39.87
N ASN A 181 -11.24 -45.83 -39.45
CA ASN A 181 -11.20 -45.26 -38.12
C ASN A 181 -10.25 -44.05 -37.98
N LYS A 182 -10.56 -42.98 -38.74
CA LYS A 182 -9.92 -41.65 -38.55
C LYS A 182 -10.80 -40.63 -37.80
N ASN A 183 -11.92 -41.02 -37.21
CA ASN A 183 -12.85 -40.08 -36.59
C ASN A 183 -12.90 -40.11 -35.05
N THR A 184 -12.20 -41.04 -34.38
CA THR A 184 -12.19 -41.10 -32.90
C THR A 184 -11.03 -40.37 -32.27
N SER A 185 -9.89 -40.20 -32.96
CA SER A 185 -8.72 -39.48 -32.43
C SER A 185 -8.84 -37.97 -32.46
N LYS A 186 -9.65 -37.39 -33.38
CA LYS A 186 -9.89 -35.94 -33.42
C LYS A 186 -10.88 -35.43 -32.37
N LYS A 187 -11.67 -36.30 -31.75
CA LYS A 187 -12.57 -35.94 -30.64
C LYS A 187 -11.87 -35.97 -29.28
N LYS A 188 -10.83 -36.76 -29.09
CA LYS A 188 -10.04 -36.79 -27.84
C LYS A 188 -9.08 -35.60 -27.73
N LEU A 189 -8.48 -35.13 -28.82
CA LEU A 189 -7.60 -33.94 -28.84
C LEU A 189 -8.34 -32.59 -28.70
N LYS A 190 -9.68 -32.57 -28.86
CA LYS A 190 -10.48 -31.36 -28.63
C LYS A 190 -11.02 -31.21 -27.19
N LYS A 191 -10.73 -32.19 -26.29
CA LYS A 191 -11.16 -32.13 -24.89
C LYS A 191 -10.13 -31.47 -23.95
N GLU A 192 -8.93 -31.18 -24.42
CA GLU A 192 -7.76 -30.78 -23.61
C GLU A 192 -7.37 -29.31 -23.66
N LYS A 193 -8.23 -28.41 -24.00
CA LYS A 193 -7.98 -26.97 -23.75
C LYS A 193 -9.31 -26.20 -23.61
N LYS A 194 -10.10 -26.51 -22.58
CA LYS A 194 -10.98 -25.47 -22.05
C LYS A 194 -10.12 -24.53 -21.20
N GLN A 195 -9.37 -23.63 -21.85
CA GLN A 195 -8.83 -22.46 -21.15
C GLN A 195 -9.97 -21.85 -20.33
N LYS A 196 -9.75 -21.72 -19.02
CA LYS A 196 -10.70 -21.01 -18.16
C LYS A 196 -10.99 -19.66 -18.81
N LYS A 197 -12.26 -19.33 -19.03
CA LYS A 197 -12.66 -18.06 -19.67
C LYS A 197 -12.14 -16.91 -18.84
N ASN A 198 -11.51 -15.93 -19.48
CA ASN A 198 -11.07 -14.68 -18.85
C ASN A 198 -12.21 -14.03 -18.07
N ARG A 199 -11.94 -13.55 -16.87
CA ARG A 199 -12.97 -13.02 -15.97
C ARG A 199 -12.42 -11.85 -15.15
N GLY A 200 -13.30 -10.86 -14.89
CA GLY A 200 -12.97 -9.71 -14.05
C GLY A 200 -12.23 -8.60 -14.80
N LYS A 201 -12.07 -7.47 -14.14
CA LYS A 201 -11.36 -6.30 -14.65
C LYS A 201 -10.18 -6.00 -13.72
N LEU A 202 -9.01 -5.87 -14.31
CA LEU A 202 -7.80 -5.42 -13.64
C LEU A 202 -7.62 -3.94 -13.95
N MET A 203 -7.64 -3.09 -12.94
CA MET A 203 -7.39 -1.66 -13.07
C MET A 203 -6.02 -1.36 -12.49
N MET A 204 -5.21 -0.54 -13.18
CA MET A 204 -3.83 -0.24 -12.79
C MET A 204 -3.61 1.27 -12.83
N ASP A 205 -2.90 1.79 -11.81
CA ASP A 205 -2.50 3.19 -11.72
C ASP A 205 -1.31 3.33 -10.76
N ALA A 206 -0.60 4.46 -10.85
CA ALA A 206 0.45 4.80 -9.90
C ALA A 206 0.10 6.05 -9.11
N THR A 207 0.40 6.03 -7.81
CA THR A 207 0.26 7.18 -6.94
C THR A 207 1.55 7.44 -6.18
N VAL A 208 1.70 8.60 -5.55
CA VAL A 208 2.79 8.90 -4.64
C VAL A 208 2.23 9.03 -3.23
N ALA A 209 2.88 8.37 -2.28
CA ALA A 209 2.69 8.55 -0.86
C ALA A 209 3.79 9.50 -0.35
N PRO A 210 3.45 10.75 -0.01
CA PRO A 210 4.42 11.75 0.44
C PRO A 210 5.08 11.35 1.76
N ALA A 211 6.39 11.61 1.86
CA ALA A 211 7.13 11.45 3.10
C ALA A 211 6.99 12.70 3.98
N ASP A 212 7.06 12.51 5.30
CA ASP A 212 7.09 13.60 6.28
C ASP A 212 8.43 14.34 6.25
N ILE A 213 8.61 15.19 5.25
CA ILE A 213 9.76 16.09 5.12
C ILE A 213 9.30 17.52 4.82
N LYS A 214 10.04 18.49 5.36
CA LYS A 214 9.88 19.89 4.92
C LYS A 214 10.15 19.97 3.42
N TYR A 215 9.41 20.83 2.69
CA TYR A 215 9.70 21.07 1.28
C TYR A 215 11.20 21.39 1.08
N PRO A 216 11.94 20.55 0.34
CA PRO A 216 13.39 20.63 0.31
C PRO A 216 13.86 21.78 -0.61
N THR A 217 14.82 22.53 -0.11
CA THR A 217 15.60 23.49 -0.92
C THR A 217 17.08 23.19 -0.76
N ASP A 218 17.87 23.45 -1.80
CA ASP A 218 19.31 23.18 -1.77
C ASP A 218 20.01 23.94 -0.65
N ILE A 219 19.60 25.19 -0.45
CA ILE A 219 20.20 26.03 0.59
C ILE A 219 19.85 25.55 2.02
N ASP A 220 18.64 25.03 2.26
CA ASP A 220 18.27 24.44 3.55
C ASP A 220 19.07 23.16 3.81
N LEU A 221 19.21 22.30 2.79
CA LEU A 221 19.94 21.05 2.88
C LEU A 221 21.43 21.29 3.19
N LEU A 222 22.06 22.24 2.49
CA LEU A 222 23.45 22.61 2.72
C LEU A 222 23.65 23.27 4.10
N ASN A 223 22.75 24.17 4.51
CA ASN A 223 22.82 24.78 5.84
C ASN A 223 22.74 23.72 6.96
N LYS A 224 21.81 22.74 6.86
CA LYS A 224 21.71 21.65 7.83
C LYS A 224 22.98 20.78 7.82
N SER A 225 23.53 20.47 6.64
CA SER A 225 24.78 19.72 6.51
C SER A 225 25.93 20.42 7.24
N ARG A 226 26.06 21.75 7.03
CA ARG A 226 27.05 22.57 7.72
C ARG A 226 26.86 22.56 9.24
N GLU A 227 25.62 22.79 9.72
CA GLU A 227 25.30 22.81 11.16
C GLU A 227 25.61 21.46 11.84
N HIS A 228 25.38 20.33 11.16
CA HIS A 228 25.73 19.02 11.71
C HIS A 228 27.24 18.77 11.76
N LEU A 229 27.99 19.23 10.75
CA LEU A 229 29.46 19.19 10.79
C LEU A 229 30.01 20.09 11.89
N GLU A 230 29.48 21.29 12.05
CA GLU A 230 29.82 22.20 13.17
C GLU A 230 29.60 21.53 14.51
N THR A 231 28.45 20.85 14.69
CA THR A 231 28.13 20.11 15.93
C THR A 231 29.13 18.97 16.16
N ALA A 232 29.53 18.23 15.11
CA ALA A 232 30.51 17.17 15.24
C ALA A 232 31.91 17.73 15.60
N VAL A 233 32.31 18.85 14.97
CA VAL A 233 33.54 19.57 15.34
C VAL A 233 33.46 20.06 16.79
N ASP A 234 32.30 20.58 17.25
CA ASP A 234 32.11 21.04 18.62
C ASP A 234 32.36 19.92 19.63
N ILE A 235 31.80 18.74 19.39
CA ILE A 235 31.96 17.58 20.29
C ILE A 235 33.43 17.14 20.40
N LEU A 236 34.14 16.99 19.28
CA LEU A 236 35.53 16.54 19.32
C LEU A 236 36.49 17.65 19.77
N TRP A 237 36.17 18.92 19.54
CA TRP A 237 36.98 20.03 19.97
C TRP A 237 37.15 20.11 21.50
N GLU A 238 36.14 19.71 22.26
CA GLU A 238 36.17 19.67 23.72
C GLU A 238 37.15 18.63 24.26
N GLU A 239 37.50 17.64 23.46
CA GLU A 239 38.39 16.53 23.86
C GLU A 239 39.89 16.77 23.57
N VAL A 240 40.21 17.82 22.81
CA VAL A 240 41.57 18.08 22.34
C VAL A 240 42.14 19.33 22.99
N PRO A 241 43.45 19.37 23.38
CA PRO A 241 44.08 20.60 23.84
C PRO A 241 44.00 21.72 22.83
N HIS A 242 43.42 22.85 23.21
CA HIS A 242 43.08 23.92 22.30
C HIS A 242 44.32 24.76 21.90
N LYS A 243 44.68 24.71 20.62
CA LYS A 243 45.59 25.67 19.98
C LYS A 243 44.95 26.17 18.68
N GLY A 244 44.63 27.48 18.63
CA GLY A 244 44.08 28.11 17.43
C GLY A 244 42.55 28.25 17.38
N HIS A 245 42.03 28.43 16.18
CA HIS A 245 40.58 28.59 15.94
C HIS A 245 39.92 27.24 15.71
N LYS A 246 38.72 27.09 16.28
CA LYS A 246 37.88 25.90 16.17
C LYS A 246 37.51 25.59 14.73
N LEU A 247 37.08 26.61 13.99
CA LEU A 247 36.76 26.59 12.55
C LEU A 247 37.45 27.76 11.85
N PRO A 248 37.83 27.61 10.55
CA PRO A 248 38.47 28.68 9.78
C PRO A 248 37.48 29.76 9.32
N TYR A 249 36.22 29.67 9.68
CA TYR A 249 35.17 30.63 9.39
C TYR A 249 34.27 30.89 10.62
N SER A 250 33.44 31.93 10.55
CA SER A 250 32.45 32.23 11.60
C SER A 250 31.10 31.52 11.36
N PRO A 251 30.66 30.57 12.20
CA PRO A 251 29.37 29.92 12.08
C PRO A 251 28.19 30.91 12.08
N LYS A 252 28.32 32.01 12.87
CA LYS A 252 27.31 33.08 12.92
C LYS A 252 27.20 33.82 11.57
N ALA A 253 28.31 34.07 10.89
CA ALA A 253 28.31 34.72 9.59
C ALA A 253 27.75 33.80 8.50
N ALA A 254 28.10 32.49 8.50
CA ALA A 254 27.56 31.51 7.59
C ALA A 254 26.04 31.34 7.75
N ARG A 255 25.53 31.32 9.00
CA ARG A 255 24.08 31.30 9.28
C ARG A 255 23.40 32.60 8.83
N LYS A 256 24.02 33.77 9.00
CA LYS A 256 23.49 35.06 8.52
C LYS A 256 23.35 35.06 7.00
N SER A 257 24.36 34.56 6.27
CA SER A 257 24.33 34.40 4.81
C SER A 257 23.16 33.52 4.37
N TYR A 258 23.00 32.35 4.97
CA TYR A 258 21.86 31.48 4.73
C TYR A 258 20.52 32.20 4.98
N LEU A 259 20.34 32.82 6.14
CA LEU A 259 19.08 33.48 6.51
C LEU A 259 18.75 34.67 5.58
N SER A 260 19.73 35.34 5.03
CA SER A 260 19.53 36.45 4.09
C SER A 260 18.82 35.99 2.81
N LEU A 261 19.16 34.79 2.31
CA LEU A 261 18.47 34.17 1.18
C LEU A 261 17.14 33.54 1.60
N ALA A 262 17.11 32.72 2.66
CA ALA A 262 15.93 31.98 3.11
C ALA A 262 14.73 32.91 3.46
N LYS A 263 15.00 34.11 3.99
CA LYS A 263 13.99 35.13 4.29
C LYS A 263 13.66 36.05 3.12
N SER A 264 14.38 35.97 2.01
CA SER A 264 14.17 36.82 0.85
C SER A 264 12.86 36.47 0.14
N LYS A 265 12.03 37.49 -0.13
CA LYS A 265 10.80 37.33 -0.91
C LYS A 265 11.04 37.04 -2.39
N LYS A 266 12.20 37.45 -2.92
CA LYS A 266 12.60 37.25 -4.32
C LYS A 266 13.96 36.57 -4.38
N TRP A 267 13.98 35.37 -4.90
CA TRP A 267 15.19 34.61 -5.16
C TRP A 267 15.65 34.92 -6.59
N THR A 268 16.85 35.46 -6.72
CA THR A 268 17.50 35.62 -8.04
C THR A 268 18.61 34.57 -8.15
N GLU A 269 18.84 34.10 -9.36
CA GLU A 269 19.87 33.08 -9.63
C GLU A 269 21.21 33.47 -9.05
N LYS A 270 21.66 34.71 -9.27
CA LYS A 270 22.92 35.24 -8.74
C LYS A 270 23.00 35.15 -7.20
N LYS A 271 21.93 35.48 -6.48
CA LYS A 271 21.89 35.37 -5.01
C LYS A 271 21.89 33.92 -4.53
N CYS A 272 21.16 33.03 -5.23
CA CYS A 272 21.15 31.61 -4.93
C CYS A 272 22.51 30.98 -5.11
N THR A 273 23.14 31.21 -6.27
CA THR A 273 24.47 30.68 -6.58
C THR A 273 25.53 31.16 -5.59
N ALA A 274 25.54 32.48 -5.24
CA ALA A 274 26.44 33.00 -4.23
C ALA A 274 26.27 32.35 -2.86
N ALA A 275 25.01 32.22 -2.37
CA ALA A 275 24.73 31.61 -1.08
C ALA A 275 25.04 30.10 -1.04
N ILE A 276 24.76 29.35 -2.12
CA ILE A 276 25.12 27.94 -2.26
C ILE A 276 26.65 27.79 -2.23
N GLY A 277 27.39 28.60 -2.99
CA GLY A 277 28.84 28.59 -2.99
C GLY A 277 29.47 28.88 -1.63
N ASP A 278 28.89 29.82 -0.86
CA ASP A 278 29.30 30.10 0.51
C ASP A 278 29.08 28.90 1.45
N GLN A 279 27.91 28.23 1.37
CA GLN A 279 27.66 27.07 2.18
C GLN A 279 28.55 25.87 1.81
N LEU A 280 28.78 25.62 0.51
CA LEU A 280 29.66 24.54 0.05
C LEU A 280 31.10 24.75 0.59
N ARG A 281 31.62 25.96 0.54
CA ARG A 281 32.95 26.29 1.09
C ARG A 281 33.02 26.06 2.60
N CYS A 282 31.97 26.46 3.35
CA CYS A 282 31.92 26.24 4.80
C CYS A 282 31.86 24.74 5.13
N ILE A 283 31.07 23.95 4.38
CA ILE A 283 30.99 22.49 4.54
C ILE A 283 32.33 21.84 4.31
N GLU A 284 33.04 22.19 3.23
CA GLU A 284 34.36 21.66 2.90
C GLU A 284 35.37 21.94 4.01
N GLN A 285 35.39 23.18 4.52
CA GLN A 285 36.28 23.59 5.60
C GLN A 285 35.95 22.89 6.92
N ALA A 286 34.66 22.73 7.24
CA ALA A 286 34.23 22.02 8.44
C ALA A 286 34.53 20.52 8.36
N ALA A 287 34.30 19.90 7.20
CA ALA A 287 34.63 18.49 6.96
C ALA A 287 36.12 18.22 7.11
N LYS A 288 36.97 19.06 6.49
CA LYS A 288 38.44 18.97 6.65
C LYS A 288 38.84 19.09 8.13
N ARG A 289 38.26 20.06 8.86
CA ARG A 289 38.51 20.22 10.30
C ARG A 289 38.08 19.02 11.13
N LEU A 290 36.93 18.44 10.79
CA LEU A 290 36.44 17.23 11.45
C LEU A 290 37.39 16.04 11.26
N GLU A 291 37.93 15.84 10.05
CA GLU A 291 38.90 14.75 9.80
C GLU A 291 40.23 14.98 10.55
N GLU A 292 40.70 16.22 10.65
CA GLU A 292 41.85 16.55 11.50
C GLU A 292 41.62 16.18 12.97
N LEU A 293 40.43 16.49 13.51
CA LEU A 293 40.07 16.16 14.89
C LEU A 293 39.88 14.66 15.13
N LYS A 294 39.28 13.94 14.17
CA LYS A 294 39.15 12.48 14.22
C LYS A 294 40.50 11.78 14.32
N SER A 295 41.54 12.31 13.70
CA SER A 295 42.90 11.76 13.80
C SER A 295 43.55 11.94 15.20
N LEU A 296 43.03 12.88 15.99
CA LEU A 296 43.54 13.20 17.32
C LEU A 296 42.76 12.54 18.46
N VAL A 297 41.55 12.09 18.23
CA VAL A 297 40.66 11.49 19.25
C VAL A 297 40.48 10.01 18.98
N THR A 298 40.87 9.18 19.92
CA THR A 298 40.62 7.73 19.86
C THR A 298 39.12 7.44 20.11
N ASP A 299 38.56 6.44 19.41
CA ASP A 299 37.16 6.03 19.58
C ASP A 299 36.16 7.18 19.36
N TYR A 300 36.46 8.12 18.45
CA TYR A 300 35.61 9.29 18.16
C TYR A 300 34.18 8.91 17.79
N GLU A 301 33.93 7.74 17.19
CA GLU A 301 32.60 7.26 16.84
C GLU A 301 31.69 7.14 18.06
N LYS A 302 32.21 6.70 19.19
CA LYS A 302 31.45 6.54 20.45
C LYS A 302 31.03 7.90 21.05
N ARG A 303 31.68 9.00 20.64
CA ARG A 303 31.40 10.36 21.11
C ARG A 303 30.19 10.97 20.42
N PHE A 304 29.87 10.52 19.20
CA PHE A 304 28.74 11.05 18.46
C PHE A 304 27.44 10.33 18.83
N PRO A 305 26.35 11.08 19.09
CA PRO A 305 25.02 10.50 19.19
C PRO A 305 24.66 9.77 17.89
N THR A 306 23.93 8.65 17.98
CA THR A 306 23.54 7.83 16.81
C THR A 306 22.85 8.61 15.69
N TRP A 307 22.05 9.63 16.06
CA TRP A 307 21.39 10.47 15.06
C TRP A 307 22.41 11.32 14.25
N LEU A 308 23.51 11.76 14.89
CA LEU A 308 24.56 12.54 14.22
C LEU A 308 25.43 11.64 13.34
N GLN A 309 25.79 10.44 13.81
CA GLN A 309 26.55 9.45 13.03
C GLN A 309 25.88 9.20 11.68
N ARG A 310 24.58 8.87 11.67
CA ARG A 310 23.81 8.63 10.45
C ARG A 310 23.80 9.82 9.49
N ARG A 311 23.80 11.05 10.01
CA ARG A 311 23.82 12.25 9.15
C ARG A 311 25.20 12.53 8.60
N LEU A 312 26.24 12.28 9.38
CA LEU A 312 27.63 12.42 8.94
C LEU A 312 27.98 11.45 7.79
N GLU A 313 27.36 10.27 7.75
CA GLU A 313 27.48 9.33 6.62
C GLU A 313 26.86 9.86 5.32
N VAL A 314 25.79 10.64 5.41
CA VAL A 314 25.05 11.17 4.25
C VAL A 314 25.62 12.48 3.73
N ILE A 315 26.21 13.32 4.59
CA ILE A 315 26.69 14.66 4.24
C ILE A 315 27.71 14.66 3.08
N PRO A 316 28.70 13.74 3.00
CA PRO A 316 29.63 13.69 1.88
C PRO A 316 28.94 13.46 0.53
N LEU A 317 27.90 12.61 0.50
CA LEU A 317 27.10 12.33 -0.70
C LEU A 317 26.31 13.57 -1.13
N VAL A 318 25.68 14.25 -0.17
CA VAL A 318 24.96 15.50 -0.42
C VAL A 318 25.92 16.59 -0.93
N TYR A 319 27.09 16.74 -0.30
CA TYR A 319 28.11 17.69 -0.74
C TYR A 319 28.54 17.43 -2.19
N ALA A 320 28.86 16.19 -2.53
CA ALA A 320 29.29 15.81 -3.88
C ALA A 320 28.20 16.13 -4.92
N GLN A 321 26.95 15.79 -4.66
CA GLN A 321 25.82 16.08 -5.56
C GLN A 321 25.59 17.59 -5.72
N GLN A 322 25.60 18.34 -4.62
CA GLN A 322 25.39 19.79 -4.63
C GLN A 322 26.56 20.51 -5.29
N LYS A 323 27.79 20.07 -5.08
CA LYS A 323 29.00 20.59 -5.72
C LYS A 323 28.95 20.34 -7.23
N GLN A 324 28.59 19.12 -7.66
CA GLN A 324 28.41 18.79 -9.07
C GLN A 324 27.38 19.71 -9.74
N MET A 325 26.20 19.89 -9.11
CA MET A 325 25.15 20.77 -9.64
C MET A 325 25.59 22.23 -9.69
N TYR A 326 26.33 22.69 -8.68
CA TYR A 326 26.89 24.05 -8.63
C TYR A 326 27.89 24.30 -9.75
N ASP A 327 28.85 23.39 -9.94
CA ASP A 327 29.91 23.52 -10.94
C ASP A 327 29.41 23.39 -12.39
N SER A 328 28.39 22.53 -12.59
CA SER A 328 27.75 22.33 -13.91
C SER A 328 26.61 23.30 -14.21
N HIS A 329 26.29 24.22 -13.31
CA HIS A 329 25.13 25.12 -13.40
C HIS A 329 23.81 24.43 -13.71
N THR A 330 23.60 23.24 -13.13
CA THR A 330 22.36 22.44 -13.29
C THR A 330 21.61 22.35 -11.97
N HIS A 331 20.30 22.02 -12.05
CA HIS A 331 19.47 21.75 -10.88
C HIS A 331 19.06 20.29 -10.78
N ALA A 332 19.68 19.41 -11.55
CA ALA A 332 19.36 17.99 -11.60
C ALA A 332 20.63 17.14 -11.46
N CYS A 333 20.56 16.11 -10.65
CA CYS A 333 21.56 15.05 -10.58
C CYS A 333 20.84 13.71 -10.39
N GLU A 334 21.53 12.64 -10.73
CA GLU A 334 21.03 11.29 -10.54
C GLU A 334 20.92 10.96 -9.05
N ASN A 335 19.86 10.25 -8.68
CA ASN A 335 19.59 9.81 -7.30
C ASN A 335 19.67 10.94 -6.25
N ARG A 336 19.21 12.14 -6.62
CA ARG A 336 19.29 13.36 -5.80
C ARG A 336 18.75 13.16 -4.40
N ILE A 337 19.58 13.36 -3.38
CA ILE A 337 19.21 13.37 -1.97
C ILE A 337 18.57 14.72 -1.62
N VAL A 338 17.43 14.70 -0.96
CA VAL A 338 16.64 15.90 -0.61
C VAL A 338 16.46 16.08 0.90
N SER A 339 16.81 15.08 1.70
CA SER A 339 16.73 15.13 3.17
C SER A 339 17.89 14.37 3.79
N LEU A 340 18.49 14.93 4.85
CA LEU A 340 19.51 14.26 5.67
C LEU A 340 18.89 13.24 6.61
N GLU A 341 17.67 13.52 7.07
CA GLU A 341 16.94 12.65 7.97
C GLU A 341 16.37 11.42 7.26
N GLN A 342 16.00 11.58 5.98
CA GLN A 342 15.42 10.56 5.13
C GLN A 342 16.15 10.52 3.77
N PRO A 343 17.39 10.01 3.72
CA PRO A 343 18.23 10.07 2.51
C PRO A 343 17.74 9.19 1.36
N HIS A 344 16.81 8.29 1.59
CA HIS A 344 16.16 7.47 0.58
C HIS A 344 15.08 8.21 -0.21
N VAL A 345 14.51 9.30 0.33
CA VAL A 345 13.46 10.07 -0.36
C VAL A 345 14.03 10.76 -1.60
N ARG A 346 13.27 10.68 -2.70
CA ARG A 346 13.64 11.26 -4.00
C ARG A 346 12.56 12.20 -4.52
N PRO A 347 12.93 13.18 -5.36
CA PRO A 347 11.97 14.00 -6.09
C PRO A 347 11.30 13.17 -7.21
N ILE A 348 9.98 13.07 -7.18
CA ILE A 348 9.16 12.39 -8.19
C ILE A 348 8.43 13.45 -8.99
N GLN A 349 8.78 13.58 -10.27
CA GLN A 349 8.11 14.51 -11.17
C GLN A 349 6.82 13.89 -11.72
N ARG A 350 5.68 14.54 -11.47
CA ARG A 350 4.37 14.12 -11.95
C ARG A 350 3.73 15.06 -12.96
N GLY A 351 4.33 16.22 -13.22
CA GLY A 351 3.83 17.21 -14.16
C GLY A 351 2.46 17.83 -13.80
N LYS A 352 1.92 17.57 -12.61
CA LYS A 352 0.65 18.16 -12.14
C LYS A 352 0.90 19.56 -11.56
N ARG A 353 0.14 20.55 -11.98
CA ARG A 353 0.16 21.91 -11.38
C ARG A 353 -0.78 21.95 -10.16
N PRO A 354 -0.52 22.73 -9.06
CA PRO A 354 0.59 23.68 -8.94
C PRO A 354 1.94 23.04 -8.56
N ASN A 355 1.98 21.83 -8.00
CA ASN A 355 3.20 21.18 -7.50
C ASN A 355 3.60 20.04 -8.45
N PRO A 356 4.52 20.28 -9.40
CA PRO A 356 4.93 19.28 -10.38
C PRO A 356 5.79 18.17 -9.78
N THR A 357 6.40 18.40 -8.60
CA THR A 357 7.31 17.47 -7.91
C THR A 357 6.71 17.09 -6.56
N GLU A 358 6.61 15.80 -6.31
CA GLU A 358 6.24 15.20 -5.03
C GLU A 358 7.46 14.50 -4.44
N PHE A 359 7.56 14.45 -3.10
CA PHE A 359 8.67 13.84 -2.37
C PHE A 359 8.13 12.70 -1.52
N GLY A 360 8.44 11.47 -1.87
CA GLY A 360 7.89 10.31 -1.22
C GLY A 360 8.15 9.02 -2.00
N GLN A 361 7.41 7.98 -1.69
CA GLN A 361 7.48 6.71 -2.41
C GLN A 361 6.41 6.64 -3.51
N LYS A 362 6.82 6.19 -4.70
CA LYS A 362 5.90 5.88 -5.80
C LYS A 362 5.35 4.47 -5.59
N LEU A 363 4.03 4.36 -5.57
CA LEU A 363 3.30 3.12 -5.41
C LEU A 363 2.64 2.77 -6.73
N HIS A 364 2.91 1.58 -7.26
CA HIS A 364 2.17 0.98 -8.35
C HIS A 364 1.07 0.10 -7.74
N LEU A 365 -0.17 0.42 -8.04
CA LEU A 365 -1.34 -0.19 -7.45
C LEU A 365 -2.19 -0.86 -8.52
N SER A 366 -2.73 -2.02 -8.18
CA SER A 366 -3.80 -2.64 -8.94
C SER A 366 -5.10 -2.70 -8.13
N VAL A 367 -6.23 -2.65 -8.82
CA VAL A 367 -7.56 -2.74 -8.20
C VAL A 367 -8.37 -3.80 -8.92
N VAL A 368 -8.90 -4.77 -8.15
CA VAL A 368 -9.75 -5.86 -8.61
C VAL A 368 -10.96 -5.94 -7.68
N ASP A 369 -12.15 -5.83 -8.22
CA ASP A 369 -13.42 -5.88 -7.46
C ASP A 369 -13.47 -4.94 -6.24
N GLY A 370 -12.77 -3.78 -6.35
CA GLY A 370 -12.68 -2.80 -5.28
C GLY A 370 -11.59 -3.08 -4.24
N PHE A 371 -10.87 -4.18 -4.30
CA PHE A 371 -9.68 -4.44 -3.50
C PHE A 371 -8.44 -3.88 -4.18
N THR A 372 -7.53 -3.32 -3.39
CA THR A 372 -6.30 -2.68 -3.86
C THR A 372 -5.10 -3.51 -3.47
N PHE A 373 -4.23 -3.82 -4.44
CA PHE A 373 -2.98 -4.55 -4.24
C PHE A 373 -1.79 -3.62 -4.49
N LEU A 374 -0.76 -3.75 -3.67
CA LEU A 374 0.53 -3.09 -3.87
C LEU A 374 1.39 -3.97 -4.76
N GLU A 375 1.58 -3.56 -6.01
CA GLU A 375 2.37 -4.33 -6.98
C GLU A 375 3.85 -3.99 -6.88
N GLN A 376 4.17 -2.69 -6.71
CA GLN A 376 5.53 -2.22 -6.55
C GLN A 376 5.58 -0.94 -5.72
N THR A 377 6.65 -0.76 -4.94
CA THR A 377 6.96 0.50 -4.27
C THR A 377 8.42 0.87 -4.49
N CYS A 378 8.69 2.13 -4.80
CA CYS A 378 10.03 2.65 -5.01
C CYS A 378 10.11 4.14 -4.65
N TRP A 379 11.28 4.56 -4.14
CA TRP A 379 11.54 5.99 -3.90
C TRP A 379 11.93 6.74 -5.17
N SER A 380 12.49 6.04 -6.15
CA SER A 380 12.80 6.60 -7.47
C SER A 380 11.61 6.52 -8.41
N ASN A 381 11.55 7.45 -9.36
CA ASN A 381 10.54 7.39 -10.41
C ASN A 381 10.85 6.21 -11.35
N PHE A 382 9.91 5.31 -11.52
CA PHE A 382 9.98 4.19 -12.45
C PHE A 382 8.85 4.26 -13.49
N ASN A 383 9.01 3.56 -14.61
CA ASN A 383 7.99 3.48 -15.63
C ASN A 383 7.05 2.30 -15.33
N GLU A 384 5.91 2.58 -14.76
CA GLU A 384 4.87 1.58 -14.42
C GLU A 384 4.33 0.83 -15.65
N GLY A 385 4.49 1.38 -16.85
CA GLY A 385 4.09 0.71 -18.10
C GLY A 385 4.84 -0.59 -18.40
N CYS A 386 6.03 -0.78 -17.80
CA CYS A 386 6.83 -1.99 -17.95
C CYS A 386 6.29 -3.17 -17.12
N ASP A 387 5.54 -2.90 -16.06
CA ASP A 387 5.13 -3.90 -15.07
C ASP A 387 3.84 -4.64 -15.45
N LEU A 388 3.13 -4.21 -16.51
CA LEU A 388 1.84 -4.78 -16.88
C LEU A 388 1.87 -6.30 -16.99
N THR A 389 2.89 -6.86 -17.62
CA THR A 389 3.02 -8.31 -17.81
C THR A 389 3.09 -9.04 -16.48
N ALA A 390 3.95 -8.57 -15.56
CA ALA A 390 4.12 -9.16 -14.24
C ALA A 390 2.82 -9.10 -13.43
N VAL A 391 2.12 -7.96 -13.45
CA VAL A 391 0.85 -7.77 -12.72
C VAL A 391 -0.27 -8.63 -13.28
N VAL A 392 -0.33 -8.84 -14.60
CA VAL A 392 -1.33 -9.73 -15.22
C VAL A 392 -1.05 -11.20 -14.91
N GLU A 393 0.22 -11.62 -14.88
CA GLU A 393 0.57 -12.99 -14.46
C GLU A 393 0.31 -13.18 -12.96
N ASP A 394 0.53 -12.17 -12.13
CA ASP A 394 0.19 -12.21 -10.71
C ASP A 394 -1.34 -12.24 -10.49
N TYR A 395 -2.12 -11.56 -11.34
CA TYR A 395 -3.57 -11.70 -11.37
C TYR A 395 -3.98 -13.16 -11.65
N TYR A 396 -3.34 -13.80 -12.65
CA TYR A 396 -3.59 -15.21 -12.95
C TYR A 396 -3.25 -16.12 -11.76
N ARG A 397 -2.13 -15.88 -11.09
CA ARG A 397 -1.74 -16.58 -9.86
C ARG A 397 -2.81 -16.44 -8.76
N LYS A 398 -3.32 -15.23 -8.54
CA LYS A 398 -4.30 -14.92 -7.47
C LYS A 398 -5.70 -15.49 -7.77
N PHE A 399 -6.14 -15.52 -9.02
CA PHE A 399 -7.53 -15.82 -9.37
C PHE A 399 -7.71 -17.05 -10.26
N GLY A 400 -6.63 -17.70 -10.71
CA GLY A 400 -6.65 -18.90 -11.54
C GLY A 400 -7.24 -18.68 -12.95
N CYS A 401 -7.35 -17.42 -13.41
CA CYS A 401 -7.78 -17.04 -14.75
C CYS A 401 -7.22 -15.66 -15.10
N TYR A 402 -7.07 -15.37 -16.39
CA TYR A 402 -6.68 -14.02 -16.82
C TYR A 402 -7.86 -13.02 -16.70
N PRO A 403 -7.59 -11.71 -16.57
CA PRO A 403 -8.63 -10.70 -16.57
C PRO A 403 -9.28 -10.60 -17.97
N GLU A 404 -10.57 -10.30 -18.03
CA GLU A 404 -11.26 -9.97 -19.28
C GLU A 404 -10.76 -8.66 -19.89
N ALA A 405 -10.43 -7.70 -19.02
CA ALA A 405 -9.95 -6.39 -19.42
C ALA A 405 -8.94 -5.83 -18.43
N VAL A 406 -7.90 -5.19 -18.97
CA VAL A 406 -6.95 -4.35 -18.23
C VAL A 406 -7.28 -2.90 -18.53
N LEU A 407 -7.62 -2.14 -17.48
CA LEU A 407 -7.99 -0.73 -17.53
C LEU A 407 -6.84 0.11 -16.95
N ALA A 408 -6.06 0.71 -17.81
CA ALA A 408 -4.85 1.43 -17.44
C ALA A 408 -4.63 2.69 -18.28
N ASP A 409 -3.72 3.54 -17.88
CA ASP A 409 -3.40 4.79 -18.57
C ASP A 409 -2.64 4.55 -19.90
N LYS A 410 -2.43 5.62 -20.66
CA LYS A 410 -1.73 5.54 -21.96
C LYS A 410 -0.31 4.99 -21.84
N ILE A 411 0.36 5.19 -20.71
CA ILE A 411 1.73 4.72 -20.48
C ILE A 411 1.86 3.20 -20.58
N TYR A 412 0.80 2.45 -20.24
CA TYR A 412 0.76 0.98 -20.34
C TYR A 412 0.50 0.46 -21.76
N GLN A 413 0.15 1.34 -22.72
CA GLN A 413 -0.25 0.94 -24.06
C GLN A 413 0.94 0.73 -25.02
N THR A 414 2.02 0.16 -24.54
CA THR A 414 3.19 -0.18 -25.38
C THR A 414 2.84 -1.27 -26.41
N ARG A 415 3.63 -1.39 -27.48
CA ARG A 415 3.44 -2.45 -28.48
C ARG A 415 3.59 -3.85 -27.84
N ALA A 416 4.54 -4.02 -26.95
CA ALA A 416 4.77 -5.27 -26.22
C ALA A 416 3.56 -5.66 -25.36
N ASN A 417 3.04 -4.75 -24.54
CA ASN A 417 1.88 -4.99 -23.69
C ASN A 417 0.61 -5.32 -24.50
N ARG A 418 0.43 -4.66 -25.64
CA ARG A 418 -0.68 -4.95 -26.56
C ARG A 418 -0.58 -6.36 -27.17
N ALA A 419 0.62 -6.78 -27.57
CA ALA A 419 0.88 -8.12 -28.10
C ALA A 419 0.60 -9.17 -27.03
N PHE A 420 1.13 -8.98 -25.82
CA PHE A 420 0.93 -9.84 -24.66
C PHE A 420 -0.56 -10.02 -24.30
N CYS A 421 -1.29 -8.90 -24.19
CA CYS A 421 -2.72 -8.97 -23.90
C CYS A 421 -3.53 -9.65 -25.03
N LYS A 422 -3.18 -9.38 -26.29
CA LYS A 422 -3.85 -9.99 -27.44
C LYS A 422 -3.66 -11.51 -27.47
N GLU A 423 -2.47 -11.99 -27.20
CA GLU A 423 -2.16 -13.43 -27.13
C GLU A 423 -3.02 -14.16 -26.10
N ARG A 424 -3.27 -13.53 -24.95
CA ARG A 424 -4.08 -14.09 -23.85
C ARG A 424 -5.56 -13.75 -23.93
N GLY A 425 -6.01 -13.12 -25.02
CA GLY A 425 -7.40 -12.71 -25.20
C GLY A 425 -7.88 -11.64 -24.22
N ILE A 426 -6.95 -10.84 -23.68
CA ILE A 426 -7.22 -9.76 -22.72
C ILE A 426 -7.46 -8.46 -23.47
N ARG A 427 -8.52 -7.75 -23.13
CA ARG A 427 -8.81 -6.43 -23.69
C ARG A 427 -8.05 -5.34 -22.93
N LEU A 428 -7.05 -4.74 -23.57
CA LEU A 428 -6.34 -3.57 -23.03
C LEU A 428 -7.07 -2.28 -23.41
N THR A 429 -7.31 -1.39 -22.44
CA THR A 429 -7.94 -0.08 -22.65
C THR A 429 -7.14 0.78 -23.61
N GLY A 430 -7.86 1.54 -24.44
CA GLY A 430 -7.29 2.55 -25.32
C GLY A 430 -7.60 2.34 -26.80
N PRO A 431 -7.22 3.29 -27.66
CA PRO A 431 -7.50 3.21 -29.08
C PRO A 431 -6.72 2.05 -29.73
N ALA A 432 -7.37 1.36 -30.66
CA ALA A 432 -6.68 0.36 -31.48
C ALA A 432 -5.57 1.02 -32.31
N LEU A 433 -4.52 0.25 -32.61
CA LEU A 433 -3.48 0.70 -33.54
C LEU A 433 -4.01 0.64 -34.99
N GLY A 434 -3.59 1.59 -35.83
CA GLY A 434 -3.94 1.66 -37.25
C GLY A 434 -5.01 2.70 -37.54
N ARG A 435 -5.60 2.59 -38.74
CA ARG A 435 -6.61 3.54 -39.22
C ARG A 435 -7.89 3.46 -38.36
N PRO A 436 -8.44 4.58 -37.89
CA PRO A 436 -9.69 4.60 -37.14
C PRO A 436 -10.82 3.87 -37.92
N LYS A 437 -11.63 3.14 -37.18
CA LYS A 437 -12.84 2.52 -37.74
C LYS A 437 -13.86 3.59 -38.05
N THR A 438 -14.78 3.30 -38.98
CA THR A 438 -15.85 4.22 -39.38
C THR A 438 -17.21 3.58 -39.11
N GLY A 439 -18.25 4.40 -39.05
CA GLY A 439 -19.63 3.94 -38.91
C GLY A 439 -19.96 3.36 -37.51
N GLU A 440 -20.77 2.31 -37.51
CA GLU A 440 -21.25 1.68 -36.25
C GLU A 440 -20.14 1.05 -35.42
N ALA A 441 -19.10 0.50 -36.05
CA ALA A 441 -17.94 -0.07 -35.37
C ALA A 441 -17.14 0.99 -34.60
N ASP A 442 -17.07 2.23 -35.13
CA ASP A 442 -16.45 3.38 -34.44
C ASP A 442 -17.28 3.78 -33.20
N ARG A 443 -18.62 3.87 -33.34
CA ARG A 443 -19.53 4.20 -32.23
C ARG A 443 -19.42 3.17 -31.10
N LYS A 444 -19.40 1.86 -31.39
CA LYS A 444 -19.23 0.78 -30.40
C LYS A 444 -17.89 0.88 -29.69
N GLN A 445 -16.80 1.16 -30.42
CA GLN A 445 -15.49 1.33 -29.87
C GLN A 445 -15.41 2.56 -28.95
N LYS A 446 -15.91 3.70 -29.35
CA LYS A 446 -15.95 4.93 -28.55
C LYS A 446 -16.78 4.74 -27.28
N TRP A 447 -17.94 4.07 -27.39
CA TRP A 447 -18.76 3.76 -26.22
C TRP A 447 -18.05 2.84 -25.22
N GLN A 448 -17.34 1.80 -25.71
CA GLN A 448 -16.55 0.92 -24.86
C GLN A 448 -15.40 1.68 -24.16
N MET A 449 -14.71 2.55 -24.91
CA MET A 449 -13.66 3.41 -24.33
C MET A 449 -14.20 4.35 -23.25
N TYR A 450 -15.38 4.93 -23.47
CA TYR A 450 -16.05 5.76 -22.47
C TYR A 450 -16.39 4.95 -21.21
N LYS A 451 -16.96 3.76 -21.38
CA LYS A 451 -17.27 2.86 -20.27
C LYS A 451 -16.01 2.47 -19.49
N ASP A 452 -14.94 2.12 -20.19
CA ASP A 452 -13.67 1.77 -19.57
C ASP A 452 -13.07 2.96 -18.79
N ALA A 453 -13.20 4.18 -19.30
CA ALA A 453 -12.77 5.39 -18.60
C ALA A 453 -13.61 5.63 -17.33
N CYS A 454 -14.94 5.42 -17.38
CA CYS A 454 -15.79 5.50 -16.20
C CYS A 454 -15.43 4.45 -15.15
N ASP A 455 -15.20 3.20 -15.59
CA ASP A 455 -14.79 2.12 -14.69
C ASP A 455 -13.42 2.42 -14.04
N ARG A 456 -12.48 3.00 -14.79
CA ARG A 456 -11.15 3.39 -14.29
C ARG A 456 -11.21 4.45 -13.17
N ASN A 457 -12.22 5.30 -13.14
CA ASN A 457 -12.40 6.27 -12.06
C ASN A 457 -12.49 5.60 -10.67
N ALA A 458 -12.82 4.31 -10.62
CA ALA A 458 -12.81 3.55 -9.37
C ALA A 458 -11.40 3.50 -8.73
N VAL A 459 -10.32 3.44 -9.52
CA VAL A 459 -8.93 3.48 -9.01
C VAL A 459 -8.63 4.83 -8.37
N GLU A 460 -9.01 5.93 -9.04
CA GLU A 460 -8.83 7.27 -8.50
C GLU A 460 -9.62 7.44 -7.19
N GLY A 461 -10.83 6.86 -7.14
CA GLY A 461 -11.64 6.82 -5.92
C GLY A 461 -10.96 6.05 -4.79
N ARG A 462 -10.34 4.88 -5.09
CA ARG A 462 -9.57 4.10 -4.10
C ARG A 462 -8.33 4.85 -3.62
N ASN A 463 -7.56 5.44 -4.54
CA ASN A 463 -6.40 6.27 -4.20
C ASN A 463 -6.79 7.48 -3.34
N GLY A 464 -7.90 8.14 -3.68
CA GLY A 464 -8.45 9.25 -2.90
C GLY A 464 -8.93 8.82 -1.51
N ASN A 465 -9.52 7.63 -1.36
CA ASN A 465 -9.91 7.06 -0.08
C ASN A 465 -8.70 6.71 0.79
N ALA A 466 -7.69 6.04 0.21
CA ALA A 466 -6.43 5.74 0.90
C ALA A 466 -5.77 7.00 1.47
N LYS A 467 -5.71 8.07 0.67
CA LYS A 467 -5.12 9.34 1.09
C LYS A 467 -5.95 10.07 2.16
N ARG A 468 -7.27 10.24 1.94
CA ARG A 468 -8.10 11.09 2.82
C ARG A 468 -8.55 10.43 4.11
N ARG A 469 -8.67 9.09 4.13
CA ARG A 469 -9.24 8.37 5.28
C ARG A 469 -8.23 7.50 6.01
N PHE A 470 -7.23 7.00 5.30
CA PHE A 470 -6.29 6.02 5.86
C PHE A 470 -4.85 6.56 5.95
N GLY A 471 -4.62 7.85 5.69
CA GLY A 471 -3.33 8.50 5.94
C GLY A 471 -2.27 8.31 4.85
N LEU A 472 -2.62 7.82 3.65
CA LEU A 472 -1.64 7.67 2.55
C LEU A 472 -1.17 9.02 1.97
N ASP A 473 -1.72 10.13 2.40
CA ASP A 473 -1.31 11.49 2.02
C ASP A 473 -0.07 11.97 2.78
N LEU A 474 0.32 11.30 3.88
CA LEU A 474 1.55 11.58 4.63
C LEU A 474 2.04 10.33 5.36
N ILE A 475 3.18 9.79 4.93
CA ILE A 475 3.85 8.67 5.61
C ILE A 475 4.71 9.22 6.74
N ALA A 476 4.36 8.88 7.97
CA ALA A 476 5.03 9.35 9.19
C ALA A 476 6.32 8.58 9.51
N ALA A 477 6.43 7.32 9.11
CA ALA A 477 7.61 6.50 9.32
C ALA A 477 8.81 7.02 8.53
N ARG A 478 9.95 7.20 9.22
CA ARG A 478 11.14 7.87 8.64
C ARG A 478 12.23 6.93 8.14
N LEU A 479 12.14 5.64 8.40
CA LEU A 479 13.08 4.64 7.88
C LEU A 479 12.51 4.05 6.59
N ASP A 480 13.38 3.72 5.64
CA ASP A 480 13.00 3.16 4.34
C ASP A 480 12.02 1.98 4.48
N GLU A 481 12.42 0.96 5.21
CA GLU A 481 11.63 -0.27 5.40
C GLU A 481 10.29 0.01 6.10
N THR A 482 10.31 0.74 7.22
CA THR A 482 9.09 1.01 7.98
C THR A 482 8.11 1.93 7.23
N ALA A 483 8.61 2.82 6.37
CA ALA A 483 7.76 3.66 5.52
C ALA A 483 7.05 2.85 4.42
N LYS A 484 7.73 1.85 3.83
CA LYS A 484 7.12 0.91 2.88
C LYS A 484 6.07 0.04 3.57
N THR A 485 6.38 -0.47 4.76
CA THR A 485 5.45 -1.23 5.59
C THR A 485 4.21 -0.41 5.96
N GLU A 486 4.37 0.86 6.36
CA GLU A 486 3.25 1.76 6.67
C GLU A 486 2.31 1.93 5.48
N ALA A 487 2.85 2.16 4.28
CA ALA A 487 2.03 2.25 3.06
C ALA A 487 1.26 0.94 2.77
N ALA A 488 1.88 -0.23 2.97
CA ALA A 488 1.22 -1.52 2.80
C ALA A 488 0.12 -1.76 3.85
N LEU A 489 0.36 -1.38 5.11
CA LEU A 489 -0.62 -1.47 6.20
C LEU A 489 -1.84 -0.57 5.96
N ILE A 490 -1.63 0.64 5.42
CA ILE A 490 -2.71 1.54 5.02
C ILE A 490 -3.61 0.89 3.96
N LEU A 491 -3.03 0.24 2.95
CA LEU A 491 -3.80 -0.48 1.93
C LEU A 491 -4.52 -1.69 2.51
N LEU A 492 -3.88 -2.44 3.41
CA LEU A 492 -4.49 -3.54 4.14
C LEU A 492 -5.70 -3.07 4.97
N ALA A 493 -5.56 -1.99 5.75
CA ALA A 493 -6.64 -1.42 6.55
C ALA A 493 -7.82 -0.98 5.67
N MET A 494 -7.52 -0.31 4.54
CA MET A 494 -8.54 0.07 3.56
C MET A 494 -9.27 -1.14 2.97
N ASN A 495 -8.56 -2.23 2.66
CA ASN A 495 -9.16 -3.45 2.11
C ASN A 495 -9.95 -4.23 3.17
N ALA A 496 -9.47 -4.31 4.40
CA ALA A 496 -10.20 -4.91 5.51
C ALA A 496 -11.53 -4.18 5.78
N ALA A 497 -11.51 -2.83 5.76
CA ALA A 497 -12.74 -2.03 5.86
C ALA A 497 -13.69 -2.28 4.66
N HIS A 498 -13.15 -2.44 3.45
CA HIS A 498 -13.95 -2.78 2.25
C HIS A 498 -14.57 -4.18 2.36
N ALA A 499 -13.81 -5.18 2.78
CA ALA A 499 -14.28 -6.55 3.00
C ALA A 499 -15.40 -6.58 4.05
N LEU A 500 -15.22 -5.85 5.16
CA LEU A 500 -16.23 -5.70 6.20
C LEU A 500 -17.53 -5.06 5.65
N ALA A 501 -17.43 -4.00 4.87
CA ALA A 501 -18.60 -3.36 4.25
C ALA A 501 -19.31 -4.31 3.28
N ARG A 502 -18.58 -5.08 2.46
CA ARG A 502 -19.18 -6.11 1.58
C ARG A 502 -19.87 -7.21 2.36
N TRP A 503 -19.30 -7.64 3.49
CA TRP A 503 -19.91 -8.62 4.36
C TRP A 503 -21.23 -8.09 4.93
N LEU A 504 -21.26 -6.86 5.45
CA LEU A 504 -22.48 -6.22 5.95
C LEU A 504 -23.55 -6.10 4.88
N LEU A 505 -23.20 -5.65 3.66
CA LEU A 505 -24.15 -5.55 2.54
C LEU A 505 -24.73 -6.93 2.18
N ARG A 506 -23.92 -7.99 2.17
CA ARG A 506 -24.43 -9.37 1.94
C ARG A 506 -25.38 -9.81 3.03
N PHE A 507 -25.08 -9.50 4.29
CA PHE A 507 -25.94 -9.81 5.42
C PHE A 507 -27.31 -9.12 5.31
N PHE A 508 -27.34 -7.85 4.93
CA PHE A 508 -28.59 -7.09 4.75
C PHE A 508 -29.32 -7.39 3.43
N SER A 509 -28.62 -7.81 2.38
CA SER A 509 -29.22 -8.15 1.06
C SER A 509 -29.57 -9.62 0.93
N GLY A 510 -29.19 -10.45 1.88
CA GLY A 510 -29.43 -11.89 1.86
C GLY A 510 -30.91 -12.22 1.92
N LYS A 511 -31.39 -12.99 0.93
CA LYS A 511 -32.78 -13.54 0.86
C LYS A 511 -33.19 -14.30 2.12
N SER A 512 -32.25 -14.68 3.00
CA SER A 512 -32.54 -15.38 4.25
C SER A 512 -33.26 -14.49 5.25
N PHE A 513 -32.91 -13.20 5.34
CA PHE A 513 -33.61 -12.27 6.25
C PHE A 513 -35.08 -12.07 5.85
N LEU A 514 -35.36 -11.98 4.55
CA LEU A 514 -36.73 -11.90 4.04
C LEU A 514 -37.47 -13.26 4.18
N ALA A 515 -36.79 -14.39 3.98
CA ALA A 515 -37.37 -15.73 4.15
C ALA A 515 -37.66 -16.05 5.63
N ASP A 516 -36.75 -15.73 6.55
CA ASP A 516 -36.97 -15.89 7.99
C ASP A 516 -38.01 -14.90 8.51
N PHE A 517 -38.05 -13.67 7.98
CA PHE A 517 -39.11 -12.70 8.30
C PHE A 517 -40.49 -13.12 7.76
N MET A 518 -40.54 -13.79 6.62
CA MET A 518 -41.77 -14.32 6.05
C MET A 518 -42.18 -15.65 6.69
N ALA A 519 -41.23 -16.50 7.09
CA ALA A 519 -41.49 -17.76 7.78
C ALA A 519 -42.02 -17.58 9.23
N THR A 520 -41.63 -16.50 9.91
CA THR A 520 -42.09 -16.18 11.27
C THR A 520 -43.48 -15.55 11.31
N ARG A 521 -44.08 -15.17 10.17
CA ARG A 521 -45.45 -14.65 10.10
C ARG A 521 -46.54 -15.72 10.36
N GLY A 522 -46.19 -17.00 10.48
CA GLY A 522 -47.14 -18.08 10.81
C GLY A 522 -47.30 -18.36 12.30
N LYS A 523 -46.57 -17.73 13.20
CA LYS A 523 -46.74 -17.89 14.65
C LYS A 523 -46.84 -16.51 15.32
N HIS A 524 -47.99 -16.24 15.88
CA HIS A 524 -48.28 -15.05 16.67
C HIS A 524 -47.28 -14.87 17.81
N TYR A 525 -46.23 -14.09 17.61
CA TYR A 525 -45.47 -13.43 18.66
C TYR A 525 -45.40 -11.95 18.34
N VAL A 526 -46.09 -11.16 19.17
CA VAL A 526 -45.98 -9.70 19.18
C VAL A 526 -44.58 -9.39 19.70
N PHE A 527 -43.62 -9.25 18.79
CA PHE A 527 -42.35 -8.59 19.12
C PHE A 527 -42.57 -7.09 18.96
N SER A 528 -42.59 -6.40 20.07
CA SER A 528 -42.46 -4.94 20.14
C SER A 528 -41.11 -4.57 19.51
N VAL A 529 -41.09 -4.31 18.19
CA VAL A 529 -39.99 -3.69 17.50
C VAL A 529 -39.97 -2.23 17.95
N GLY A 530 -38.99 -1.90 18.80
CA GLY A 530 -38.92 -0.60 19.45
C GLY A 530 -38.96 0.57 18.46
N PRO A 531 -39.41 1.73 18.92
CA PRO A 531 -39.72 2.91 18.08
C PRO A 531 -38.54 3.45 17.26
N ILE A 532 -37.32 3.00 17.51
CA ILE A 532 -36.11 3.46 16.88
C ILE A 532 -36.01 3.03 15.39
N TYR A 533 -36.39 1.80 15.02
CA TYR A 533 -36.35 1.35 13.63
C TYR A 533 -37.45 1.96 12.76
N HIS A 534 -38.61 2.25 13.32
CA HIS A 534 -39.66 3.00 12.64
C HIS A 534 -39.23 4.47 12.42
N ALA A 535 -38.57 5.08 13.39
CA ALA A 535 -38.03 6.43 13.26
C ALA A 535 -36.95 6.54 12.20
N ILE A 536 -36.04 5.57 12.09
CA ILE A 536 -34.97 5.55 11.06
C ILE A 536 -35.58 5.33 9.67
N PHE A 537 -36.57 4.47 9.51
CA PHE A 537 -37.25 4.23 8.21
C PHE A 537 -38.07 5.45 7.78
N ILE A 538 -38.81 6.07 8.70
CA ILE A 538 -39.58 7.29 8.45
C ILE A 538 -38.65 8.49 8.22
N PHE A 539 -37.51 8.58 8.94
CA PHE A 539 -36.53 9.64 8.74
C PHE A 539 -35.86 9.55 7.36
N ASN A 540 -35.56 8.33 6.89
CA ASN A 540 -35.02 8.13 5.54
C ASN A 540 -36.06 8.44 4.44
N LEU A 541 -37.34 8.09 4.63
CA LEU A 541 -38.42 8.45 3.70
C LEU A 541 -38.70 9.96 3.69
N LEU A 542 -38.68 10.64 4.84
CA LEU A 542 -38.82 12.07 4.97
C LEU A 542 -37.60 12.83 4.39
N PHE A 543 -36.39 12.32 4.60
CA PHE A 543 -35.16 12.91 4.04
C PHE A 543 -35.13 12.78 2.51
N MET A 544 -35.59 11.64 1.95
CA MET A 544 -35.79 11.48 0.51
C MET A 544 -36.85 12.43 -0.05
N SER A 545 -37.96 12.63 0.68
CA SER A 545 -39.02 13.56 0.29
C SER A 545 -38.59 15.03 0.36
N ILE A 546 -37.79 15.41 1.36
CA ILE A 546 -37.28 16.78 1.53
C ILE A 546 -36.21 17.11 0.49
N THR A 547 -35.34 16.14 0.14
CA THR A 547 -34.31 16.34 -0.88
C THR A 547 -34.91 16.42 -2.29
N THR A 548 -35.98 15.69 -2.57
CA THR A 548 -36.72 15.82 -3.84
C THR A 548 -37.50 17.15 -3.91
N LYS A 549 -38.11 17.62 -2.81
CA LYS A 549 -38.79 18.94 -2.77
C LYS A 549 -37.80 20.12 -2.89
N LYS A 550 -36.64 20.08 -2.23
CA LYS A 550 -35.59 21.11 -2.40
C LYS A 550 -34.96 21.14 -3.79
N ARG A 551 -34.95 20.01 -4.53
CA ARG A 551 -34.53 19.99 -5.93
C ARG A 551 -35.61 20.57 -6.88
N ALA A 552 -36.88 20.31 -6.61
CA ALA A 552 -37.97 20.88 -7.39
C ALA A 552 -38.05 22.41 -7.26
N SER A 553 -37.81 22.98 -6.06
CA SER A 553 -37.84 24.43 -5.84
C SER A 553 -36.63 25.19 -6.44
N LYS A 554 -35.47 24.52 -6.63
CA LYS A 554 -34.31 25.11 -7.32
C LYS A 554 -34.39 25.02 -8.86
N LEU A 555 -35.29 24.17 -9.41
CA LEU A 555 -35.50 24.02 -10.86
C LEU A 555 -36.48 25.04 -11.41
N CYS A 556 -37.25 25.74 -10.58
CA CYS A 556 -38.22 26.75 -11.04
C CYS A 556 -37.63 28.16 -11.26
N THR A 557 -36.33 28.38 -11.04
CA THR A 557 -35.68 29.71 -11.16
C THR A 557 -34.70 29.82 -12.36
N PHE A 558 -34.60 28.82 -13.21
CA PHE A 558 -33.78 28.92 -14.44
C PHE A 558 -34.64 29.01 -15.70
N SER A 559 -34.32 29.97 -16.54
CA SER A 559 -35.05 30.28 -17.79
C SER A 559 -34.84 29.19 -18.84
N ASN A 560 -35.88 29.06 -19.75
CA ASN A 560 -36.05 28.00 -20.74
C ASN A 560 -34.96 27.82 -21.83
N ALA A 561 -33.85 28.55 -21.80
CA ALA A 561 -32.82 28.47 -22.84
C ALA A 561 -31.72 27.39 -22.58
N ASP A 562 -31.51 26.98 -21.34
CA ASP A 562 -30.40 26.04 -20.97
C ASP A 562 -30.86 24.57 -20.87
N PHE A 563 -32.08 24.26 -21.26
CA PHE A 563 -32.71 22.96 -20.97
C PHE A 563 -32.36 21.84 -21.94
N CYS A 564 -31.83 22.16 -23.13
CA CYS A 564 -31.53 21.14 -24.15
C CYS A 564 -30.14 20.50 -24.06
N GLU A 565 -29.17 21.18 -23.49
CA GLU A 565 -27.78 20.71 -23.53
C GLU A 565 -27.34 19.85 -22.30
N LYS A 566 -28.10 19.87 -21.19
CA LYS A 566 -27.77 19.18 -19.97
C LYS A 566 -28.54 17.88 -19.71
N ARG A 567 -29.44 17.47 -20.59
CA ARG A 567 -30.25 16.24 -20.41
C ARG A 567 -29.50 14.92 -20.64
N SER A 568 -28.27 14.94 -21.16
CA SER A 568 -27.45 13.74 -21.39
C SER A 568 -26.55 13.33 -20.17
N LYS A 569 -26.51 14.12 -19.12
CA LYS A 569 -25.52 13.91 -18.03
C LYS A 569 -26.04 13.19 -16.78
N TYR A 570 -27.33 12.92 -16.65
CA TYR A 570 -27.87 12.31 -15.42
C TYR A 570 -28.96 11.26 -15.73
N ARG A 571 -28.52 10.14 -16.28
CA ARG A 571 -29.32 8.91 -16.30
C ARG A 571 -28.41 7.75 -15.91
N ASP A 572 -28.23 7.56 -14.61
CA ASP A 572 -28.00 6.25 -13.99
C ASP A 572 -27.95 6.41 -12.48
N SER A 573 -29.00 5.97 -11.83
CA SER A 573 -29.27 6.13 -10.39
C SER A 573 -28.49 5.17 -9.49
N THR A 574 -27.41 4.56 -9.95
CA THR A 574 -26.63 3.58 -9.18
C THR A 574 -25.48 4.17 -8.36
N TYR A 575 -25.21 5.46 -8.48
CA TYR A 575 -24.10 6.12 -7.77
C TYR A 575 -24.47 6.79 -6.43
N PHE A 576 -25.72 6.67 -5.99
CA PHE A 576 -26.18 7.40 -4.79
C PHE A 576 -26.03 6.63 -3.46
N LEU A 577 -25.62 5.37 -3.51
CA LEU A 577 -25.45 4.54 -2.30
C LEU A 577 -24.06 4.61 -1.64
N CYS A 578 -23.10 5.27 -2.26
CA CYS A 578 -21.73 5.39 -1.70
C CYS A 578 -21.53 6.55 -0.72
N PHE A 579 -22.54 7.40 -0.47
CA PHE A 579 -22.38 8.60 0.38
C PHE A 579 -23.03 8.50 1.77
N LEU A 580 -23.55 7.34 2.16
CA LEU A 580 -24.25 7.17 3.46
C LEU A 580 -23.64 6.07 4.32
N THR A 581 -22.30 6.02 4.43
CA THR A 581 -21.64 5.33 5.55
C THR A 581 -20.52 6.21 6.08
N VAL A 582 -20.91 7.10 6.96
CA VAL A 582 -20.06 7.64 8.04
C VAL A 582 -20.15 6.68 9.21
#